data_7e23f06bc26be949cc74e2321e4c6d03
#
_entry.id   7e23f06bc26be949cc74e2321e4c6d03
#
_cell.length_a   1.000
_cell.length_b   1.000
_cell.length_c   1.000
_cell.angle_alpha   90.00
_cell.angle_beta   90.00
_cell.angle_gamma   90.00
#
_symmetry.space_group_name_H-M   'P 1'
#
loop_
_entity.id
_entity.type
_entity.pdbx_description
1 polymer ?
#
loop_
_entity_poly.entity_id
_entity_poly.type
_entity_poly.pdbx_seq_one_letter_code
_entity_poly.pdbx_strand_id
1 'polypeptide(L)'
;IRELPDIPALAVCPEEKLLKLWEGLGYYSRVRNMQLAAREMVEKYNGRLPEDFSLLISLKGIGSYTAGAIASIAYGIPVPAVDGNVFRVVTRMTEDSEDITRPAFRKKTESALQEIIPKDRPGDFNQAMMELGAVVCVPNGQPKCDLCPVRGFCQAGLHGTMEKFPVKAPKKPRVVEERTVLVIQDGSCTAIR
;
A
#
# COMPACT_ATOMS: atom_id res chain seq x y z
N ILE A 1 10.49 -16.47 -5.63
CA ILE A 1 11.40 -16.96 -4.57
C ILE A 1 12.41 -17.96 -5.12
N ARG A 2 12.03 -18.99 -5.89
CA ARG A 2 13.01 -19.95 -6.46
C ARG A 2 14.02 -19.27 -7.41
N GLU A 3 13.54 -18.37 -8.26
CA GLU A 3 14.36 -17.66 -9.26
C GLU A 3 15.12 -16.45 -8.68
N LEU A 4 14.55 -15.81 -7.68
CA LEU A 4 15.08 -14.62 -7.01
C LEU A 4 14.96 -14.83 -5.50
N PRO A 5 15.89 -15.59 -4.90
CA PRO A 5 15.78 -16.02 -3.49
C PRO A 5 16.07 -14.89 -2.50
N ASP A 6 16.83 -13.88 -2.90
CA ASP A 6 17.30 -12.81 -2.03
C ASP A 6 17.40 -11.44 -2.75
N ILE A 7 17.74 -10.43 -1.99
CA ILE A 7 17.89 -9.04 -2.48
C ILE A 7 19.00 -8.91 -3.52
N PRO A 8 20.20 -9.49 -3.34
CA PRO A 8 21.25 -9.48 -4.35
C PRO A 8 20.82 -10.09 -5.69
N ALA A 9 20.12 -11.23 -5.66
CA ALA A 9 19.62 -11.85 -6.89
C ALA A 9 18.60 -10.96 -7.61
N LEU A 10 17.71 -10.29 -6.86
CA LEU A 10 16.76 -9.32 -7.43
C LEU A 10 17.47 -8.12 -8.03
N ALA A 11 18.52 -7.61 -7.36
CA ALA A 11 19.26 -6.43 -7.79
C ALA A 11 19.90 -6.60 -9.17
N VAL A 12 20.45 -7.78 -9.46
CA VAL A 12 21.16 -8.08 -10.71
C VAL A 12 20.31 -8.73 -11.80
N CYS A 13 19.05 -9.06 -11.50
CA CYS A 13 18.16 -9.72 -12.44
C CYS A 13 17.98 -8.86 -13.71
N PRO A 14 18.13 -9.42 -14.94
CA PRO A 14 17.79 -8.71 -16.16
C PRO A 14 16.32 -8.27 -16.15
N GLU A 15 16.03 -7.05 -16.63
CA GLU A 15 14.68 -6.48 -16.58
C GLU A 15 13.64 -7.35 -17.32
N GLU A 16 14.00 -7.89 -18.48
CA GLU A 16 13.12 -8.78 -19.25
C GLU A 16 12.70 -10.02 -18.44
N LYS A 17 13.68 -10.69 -17.77
CA LYS A 17 13.40 -11.83 -16.90
C LYS A 17 12.54 -11.40 -15.72
N LEU A 18 12.83 -10.26 -15.11
CA LEU A 18 12.06 -9.73 -13.98
C LEU A 18 10.61 -9.46 -14.35
N LEU A 19 10.37 -8.80 -15.49
CA LEU A 19 9.03 -8.52 -16.00
C LEU A 19 8.27 -9.80 -16.36
N LYS A 20 8.97 -10.81 -16.92
CA LYS A 20 8.37 -12.11 -17.19
C LYS A 20 7.94 -12.84 -15.92
N LEU A 21 8.76 -12.81 -14.87
CA LEU A 21 8.41 -13.37 -13.56
C LEU A 21 7.24 -12.64 -12.88
N TRP A 22 7.00 -11.36 -13.24
CA TRP A 22 5.91 -10.53 -12.71
C TRP A 22 4.65 -10.57 -13.60
N GLU A 23 4.68 -11.32 -14.69
CA GLU A 23 3.58 -11.39 -15.66
C GLU A 23 2.25 -11.77 -14.99
N GLY A 24 1.17 -11.07 -15.37
CA GLY A 24 -0.17 -11.27 -14.81
C GLY A 24 -0.47 -10.54 -13.50
N LEU A 25 0.53 -10.03 -12.76
CA LEU A 25 0.31 -9.31 -11.50
C LEU A 25 -0.03 -7.82 -11.69
N GLY A 26 0.21 -7.27 -12.87
CA GLY A 26 -0.02 -5.86 -13.17
C GLY A 26 0.87 -4.91 -12.38
N TYR A 27 0.63 -3.59 -12.53
CA TYR A 27 1.39 -2.55 -11.83
C TYR A 27 2.90 -2.77 -11.88
N TYR A 28 3.46 -2.92 -13.09
CA TYR A 28 4.86 -3.24 -13.33
C TYR A 28 5.87 -2.25 -12.73
N SER A 29 5.44 -1.01 -12.46
CA SER A 29 6.24 -0.03 -11.73
C SER A 29 6.64 -0.53 -10.33
N ARG A 30 5.84 -1.40 -9.70
CA ARG A 30 6.17 -1.95 -8.38
C ARG A 30 7.41 -2.84 -8.45
N VAL A 31 7.48 -3.77 -9.38
CA VAL A 31 8.63 -4.67 -9.49
C VAL A 31 9.89 -3.93 -9.94
N ARG A 32 9.76 -2.93 -10.81
CA ARG A 32 10.88 -2.04 -11.15
C ARG A 32 11.40 -1.28 -9.94
N ASN A 33 10.49 -0.71 -9.14
CA ASN A 33 10.88 -0.02 -7.90
C ASN A 33 11.49 -0.98 -6.88
N MET A 34 10.98 -2.21 -6.75
CA MET A 34 11.59 -3.25 -5.91
C MET A 34 13.04 -3.55 -6.34
N GLN A 35 13.30 -3.63 -7.64
CA GLN A 35 14.65 -3.85 -8.14
C GLN A 35 15.56 -2.65 -7.86
N LEU A 36 15.06 -1.42 -8.05
CA LEU A 36 15.83 -0.22 -7.72
C LEU A 36 16.17 -0.16 -6.23
N ALA A 37 15.21 -0.46 -5.37
CA ALA A 37 15.46 -0.56 -3.93
C ALA A 37 16.48 -1.68 -3.61
N ALA A 38 16.38 -2.84 -4.27
CA ALA A 38 17.33 -3.95 -4.10
C ALA A 38 18.77 -3.55 -4.47
N ARG A 39 18.95 -2.82 -5.57
CA ARG A 39 20.27 -2.29 -5.97
C ARG A 39 20.82 -1.32 -4.92
N GLU A 40 20.00 -0.42 -4.44
CA GLU A 40 20.38 0.52 -3.39
C GLU A 40 20.73 -0.19 -2.07
N MET A 41 19.98 -1.24 -1.71
CA MET A 41 20.27 -2.06 -0.54
C MET A 41 21.59 -2.84 -0.68
N VAL A 42 21.93 -3.35 -1.86
CA VAL A 42 23.22 -3.99 -2.10
C VAL A 42 24.35 -2.96 -1.97
N GLU A 43 24.18 -1.78 -2.55
CA GLU A 43 25.20 -0.73 -2.55
C GLU A 43 25.46 -0.15 -1.15
N LYS A 44 24.41 0.13 -0.38
CA LYS A 44 24.49 0.92 0.87
C LYS A 44 24.32 0.09 2.15
N TYR A 45 23.66 -1.06 2.08
CA TYR A 45 23.22 -1.82 3.24
C TYR A 45 23.59 -3.32 3.18
N ASN A 46 24.65 -3.66 2.42
CA ASN A 46 25.16 -5.05 2.29
C ASN A 46 24.09 -6.07 1.88
N GLY A 47 23.13 -5.66 1.03
CA GLY A 47 22.06 -6.52 0.55
C GLY A 47 20.98 -6.85 1.60
N ARG A 48 20.85 -6.04 2.63
CA ARG A 48 19.83 -6.19 3.69
C ARG A 48 18.89 -4.98 3.73
N LEU A 49 17.68 -5.19 4.17
CA LEU A 49 16.77 -4.09 4.51
C LEU A 49 17.29 -3.38 5.77
N PRO A 50 17.37 -2.04 5.79
CA PRO A 50 17.73 -1.30 6.99
C PRO A 50 16.66 -1.42 8.07
N GLU A 51 17.09 -1.55 9.33
CA GLU A 51 16.23 -1.66 10.52
C GLU A 51 15.87 -0.28 11.10
N ASP A 52 15.67 0.71 10.23
CA ASP A 52 15.32 2.09 10.62
C ASP A 52 14.26 2.64 9.67
N PHE A 53 13.22 3.25 10.22
CA PHE A 53 12.11 3.78 9.44
C PHE A 53 12.55 4.88 8.46
N SER A 54 13.44 5.77 8.88
CA SER A 54 13.91 6.89 8.04
C SER A 54 14.77 6.38 6.87
N LEU A 55 15.55 5.33 7.10
CA LEU A 55 16.31 4.67 6.05
C LEU A 55 15.39 3.88 5.10
N LEU A 56 14.39 3.18 5.64
CA LEU A 56 13.39 2.46 4.81
C LEU A 56 12.65 3.41 3.87
N ILE A 57 12.16 4.55 4.37
CA ILE A 57 11.41 5.51 3.55
C ILE A 57 12.28 6.21 2.50
N SER A 58 13.59 6.23 2.67
CA SER A 58 14.52 6.80 1.68
C SER A 58 14.73 5.91 0.46
N LEU A 59 14.42 4.61 0.56
CA LEU A 59 14.58 3.65 -0.53
C LEU A 59 13.57 3.90 -1.66
N LYS A 60 14.00 3.71 -2.90
CA LYS A 60 13.16 3.95 -4.07
C LYS A 60 11.88 3.10 -4.07
N GLY A 61 10.74 3.78 -4.15
CA GLY A 61 9.41 3.13 -4.20
C GLY A 61 8.87 2.64 -2.85
N ILE A 62 9.56 2.92 -1.77
CA ILE A 62 9.09 2.69 -0.41
C ILE A 62 8.50 4.00 0.13
N GLY A 63 7.18 4.06 0.27
CA GLY A 63 6.48 5.17 0.91
C GLY A 63 6.22 4.92 2.39
N SER A 64 5.60 5.90 3.10
CA SER A 64 5.33 5.81 4.55
C SER A 64 4.57 4.54 4.94
N TYR A 65 3.57 4.15 4.15
CA TYR A 65 2.83 2.90 4.36
C TYR A 65 3.75 1.67 4.33
N THR A 66 4.54 1.51 3.24
CA THR A 66 5.40 0.33 3.09
C THR A 66 6.51 0.33 4.12
N ALA A 67 7.12 1.48 4.41
CA ALA A 67 8.14 1.63 5.44
C ALA A 67 7.56 1.28 6.83
N GLY A 68 6.37 1.78 7.17
CA GLY A 68 5.68 1.47 8.42
C GLY A 68 5.34 -0.02 8.56
N ALA A 69 4.87 -0.65 7.48
CA ALA A 69 4.59 -2.07 7.47
C ALA A 69 5.86 -2.91 7.70
N ILE A 70 6.95 -2.61 6.98
CA ILE A 70 8.23 -3.31 7.16
C ILE A 70 8.76 -3.08 8.57
N ALA A 71 8.83 -1.83 9.03
CA ALA A 71 9.35 -1.49 10.34
C ALA A 71 8.60 -2.20 11.47
N SER A 72 7.27 -2.23 11.42
CA SER A 72 6.46 -2.82 12.48
C SER A 72 6.38 -4.33 12.43
N ILE A 73 6.22 -4.92 11.23
CA ILE A 73 6.01 -6.36 11.08
C ILE A 73 7.32 -7.14 11.13
N ALA A 74 8.38 -6.65 10.46
CA ALA A 74 9.65 -7.35 10.39
C ALA A 74 10.58 -7.03 11.56
N TYR A 75 10.52 -5.79 12.07
CA TYR A 75 11.48 -5.30 13.07
C TYR A 75 10.86 -4.91 14.42
N GLY A 76 9.54 -5.00 14.57
CA GLY A 76 8.87 -4.65 15.83
C GLY A 76 8.99 -3.16 16.20
N ILE A 77 9.29 -2.29 15.23
CA ILE A 77 9.40 -0.85 15.45
C ILE A 77 7.98 -0.26 15.47
N PRO A 78 7.57 0.47 16.52
CA PRO A 78 6.21 0.96 16.66
C PRO A 78 5.94 2.18 15.77
N VAL A 79 5.75 1.92 14.47
CA VAL A 79 5.40 2.91 13.44
C VAL A 79 4.12 2.47 12.74
N PRO A 80 3.11 3.35 12.58
CA PRO A 80 1.86 3.00 11.90
C PRO A 80 2.05 2.79 10.41
N ALA A 81 1.30 1.83 9.86
CA ALA A 81 1.18 1.56 8.42
C ALA A 81 -0.21 1.95 7.94
N VAL A 82 -0.35 3.12 7.31
CA VAL A 82 -1.64 3.67 6.92
C VAL A 82 -1.90 3.49 5.43
N ASP A 83 -2.77 2.53 5.10
CA ASP A 83 -3.28 2.30 3.74
C ASP A 83 -4.72 2.78 3.57
N GLY A 84 -5.34 2.50 2.42
CA GLY A 84 -6.74 2.84 2.16
C GLY A 84 -7.73 2.12 3.07
N ASN A 85 -7.39 0.93 3.58
CA ASN A 85 -8.22 0.19 4.53
C ASN A 85 -8.21 0.87 5.90
N VAL A 86 -7.01 1.22 6.37
CA VAL A 86 -6.82 1.93 7.65
C VAL A 86 -7.52 3.30 7.61
N PHE A 87 -7.39 4.08 6.53
CA PHE A 87 -8.13 5.33 6.39
C PHE A 87 -9.64 5.14 6.53
N ARG A 88 -10.19 4.12 5.87
CA ARG A 88 -11.63 3.83 5.95
C ARG A 88 -12.07 3.47 7.37
N VAL A 89 -11.30 2.63 8.05
CA VAL A 89 -11.59 2.24 9.43
C VAL A 89 -11.56 3.48 10.34
N VAL A 90 -10.47 4.25 10.30
CA VAL A 90 -10.30 5.43 11.16
C VAL A 90 -11.40 6.46 10.89
N THR A 91 -11.66 6.82 9.62
CA THR A 91 -12.69 7.83 9.30
C THR A 91 -14.10 7.39 9.71
N ARG A 92 -14.41 6.09 9.61
CA ARG A 92 -15.70 5.56 10.11
C ARG A 92 -15.78 5.55 11.64
N MET A 93 -14.68 5.22 12.31
CA MET A 93 -14.64 5.24 13.78
C MET A 93 -14.83 6.65 14.34
N THR A 94 -14.28 7.66 13.69
CA THR A 94 -14.28 9.06 14.17
C THR A 94 -15.30 9.97 13.47
N GLU A 95 -15.99 9.48 12.44
CA GLU A 95 -16.83 10.30 11.52
C GLU A 95 -16.06 11.49 10.92
N ASP A 96 -14.75 11.31 10.68
CA ASP A 96 -13.95 12.37 10.11
C ASP A 96 -14.28 12.58 8.62
N SER A 97 -14.80 13.78 8.29
CA SER A 97 -15.23 14.16 6.96
C SER A 97 -14.16 14.82 6.12
N GLU A 98 -12.93 14.91 6.61
CA GLU A 98 -11.82 15.42 5.80
C GLU A 98 -11.51 14.50 4.62
N ASP A 99 -11.08 15.11 3.51
CA ASP A 99 -10.67 14.38 2.32
C ASP A 99 -9.39 13.57 2.57
N ILE A 100 -9.51 12.24 2.55
CA ILE A 100 -8.39 11.32 2.78
C ILE A 100 -7.29 11.38 1.72
N THR A 101 -7.52 12.05 0.59
CA THR A 101 -6.51 12.20 -0.48
C THR A 101 -5.50 13.31 -0.17
N ARG A 102 -5.78 14.15 0.82
CA ARG A 102 -4.90 15.25 1.22
C ARG A 102 -3.70 14.74 2.03
N PRO A 103 -2.48 15.18 1.69
CA PRO A 103 -1.28 14.81 2.47
C PRO A 103 -1.37 15.16 3.96
N ALA A 104 -2.03 16.29 4.29
CA ALA A 104 -2.25 16.72 5.67
C ALA A 104 -3.09 15.71 6.46
N PHE A 105 -4.14 15.12 5.83
CA PHE A 105 -4.96 14.10 6.44
C PHE A 105 -4.16 12.83 6.75
N ARG A 106 -3.30 12.41 5.82
CA ARG A 106 -2.40 11.27 6.04
C ARG A 106 -1.52 11.50 7.27
N LYS A 107 -0.86 12.66 7.34
CA LYS A 107 0.01 13.00 8.46
C LYS A 107 -0.75 13.05 9.79
N LYS A 108 -1.95 13.61 9.80
CA LYS A 108 -2.86 13.64 10.97
C LYS A 108 -3.18 12.22 11.45
N THR A 109 -3.55 11.33 10.52
CA THR A 109 -3.88 9.93 10.84
C THR A 109 -2.66 9.16 11.34
N GLU A 110 -1.51 9.30 10.67
CA GLU A 110 -0.26 8.66 11.09
C GLU A 110 0.15 9.14 12.50
N SER A 111 0.02 10.44 12.80
CA SER A 111 0.32 10.97 14.14
C SER A 111 -0.63 10.43 15.21
N ALA A 112 -1.94 10.38 14.94
CA ALA A 112 -2.92 9.84 15.88
C ALA A 112 -2.69 8.34 16.16
N LEU A 113 -2.39 7.56 15.13
CA LEU A 113 -2.09 6.13 15.30
C LEU A 113 -0.74 5.89 16.00
N GLN A 114 0.22 6.79 15.82
CA GLN A 114 1.51 6.72 16.51
C GLN A 114 1.37 6.83 18.05
N GLU A 115 0.37 7.56 18.53
CA GLU A 115 0.10 7.70 19.97
C GLU A 115 -0.47 6.43 20.60
N ILE A 116 -1.17 5.61 19.81
CA ILE A 116 -1.91 4.44 20.32
C ILE A 116 -1.31 3.10 19.89
N ILE A 117 -0.35 3.08 18.97
CA ILE A 117 0.29 1.83 18.53
C ILE A 117 1.01 1.15 19.70
N PRO A 118 0.73 -0.14 19.98
CA PRO A 118 1.38 -0.84 21.08
C PRO A 118 2.86 -1.07 20.76
N LYS A 119 3.72 -0.87 21.76
CA LYS A 119 5.17 -0.99 21.60
C LYS A 119 5.65 -2.44 21.55
N ASP A 120 4.91 -3.35 22.14
CA ASP A 120 5.22 -4.79 22.21
C ASP A 120 4.72 -5.58 20.99
N ARG A 121 3.66 -5.11 20.34
CA ARG A 121 3.01 -5.80 19.20
C ARG A 121 2.61 -4.85 18.06
N PRO A 122 3.51 -3.99 17.56
CA PRO A 122 3.15 -2.99 16.55
C PRO A 122 2.76 -3.61 15.20
N GLY A 123 3.40 -4.73 14.83
CA GLY A 123 3.10 -5.46 13.61
C GLY A 123 1.68 -6.04 13.62
N ASP A 124 1.28 -6.64 14.74
CA ASP A 124 -0.08 -7.19 14.91
C ASP A 124 -1.13 -6.09 14.85
N PHE A 125 -0.88 -4.93 15.48
CA PHE A 125 -1.77 -3.79 15.42
C PHE A 125 -1.99 -3.31 13.98
N ASN A 126 -0.91 -3.11 13.21
CA ASN A 126 -1.01 -2.68 11.82
C ASN A 126 -1.73 -3.71 10.96
N GLN A 127 -1.43 -5.01 11.11
CA GLN A 127 -2.10 -6.07 10.38
C GLN A 127 -3.59 -6.12 10.74
N ALA A 128 -3.94 -6.07 12.02
CA ALA A 128 -5.34 -6.07 12.47
C ALA A 128 -6.13 -4.89 11.89
N MET A 129 -5.55 -3.69 11.85
CA MET A 129 -6.19 -2.50 11.26
C MET A 129 -6.42 -2.66 9.75
N MET A 130 -5.45 -3.20 9.01
CA MET A 130 -5.57 -3.47 7.57
C MET A 130 -6.61 -4.56 7.29
N GLU A 131 -6.58 -5.67 8.03
CA GLU A 131 -7.51 -6.80 7.87
C GLU A 131 -8.93 -6.40 8.27
N LEU A 132 -9.11 -5.65 9.35
CA LEU A 132 -10.41 -5.10 9.73
C LEU A 132 -11.03 -4.32 8.57
N GLY A 133 -10.25 -3.49 7.90
CA GLY A 133 -10.68 -2.77 6.70
C GLY A 133 -10.98 -3.70 5.52
N ALA A 134 -10.16 -4.72 5.30
CA ALA A 134 -10.27 -5.60 4.14
C ALA A 134 -11.47 -6.57 4.23
N VAL A 135 -11.74 -7.14 5.42
CA VAL A 135 -12.68 -8.26 5.55
C VAL A 135 -13.95 -7.97 6.34
N VAL A 136 -13.96 -6.96 7.20
CA VAL A 136 -15.10 -6.55 8.03
C VAL A 136 -15.65 -5.20 7.61
N CYS A 137 -14.84 -4.15 7.71
CA CYS A 137 -15.20 -2.78 7.36
C CYS A 137 -14.99 -2.52 5.85
N VAL A 138 -15.63 -3.32 5.01
CA VAL A 138 -15.42 -3.37 3.55
C VAL A 138 -15.75 -2.05 2.85
N PRO A 139 -15.08 -1.77 1.68
CA PRO A 139 -15.29 -0.53 0.94
C PRO A 139 -16.58 -0.50 0.14
N ASN A 140 -17.05 -1.65 -0.32
CA ASN A 140 -18.21 -1.79 -1.18
C ASN A 140 -19.25 -2.68 -0.51
N GLY A 141 -20.53 -2.28 -0.60
CA GLY A 141 -21.64 -2.98 0.06
C GLY A 141 -21.69 -2.72 1.56
N GLN A 142 -22.51 -3.52 2.25
CA GLN A 142 -22.75 -3.37 3.68
C GLN A 142 -21.56 -3.86 4.51
N PRO A 143 -20.96 -3.02 5.35
CA PRO A 143 -19.94 -3.47 6.30
C PRO A 143 -20.51 -4.46 7.31
N LYS A 144 -19.72 -5.44 7.71
CA LYS A 144 -20.13 -6.49 8.67
C LYS A 144 -20.02 -5.97 10.12
N CYS A 145 -20.78 -4.92 10.45
CA CYS A 145 -20.68 -4.24 11.75
C CYS A 145 -21.00 -5.15 12.93
N ASP A 146 -21.83 -6.17 12.75
CA ASP A 146 -22.15 -7.13 13.81
C ASP A 146 -20.97 -8.03 14.19
N LEU A 147 -20.00 -8.20 13.27
CA LEU A 147 -18.77 -8.95 13.50
C LEU A 147 -17.59 -8.04 13.88
N CYS A 148 -17.80 -6.72 13.95
CA CYS A 148 -16.72 -5.77 14.15
C CYS A 148 -16.31 -5.68 15.62
N PRO A 149 -15.05 -5.99 15.98
CA PRO A 149 -14.59 -5.96 17.37
C PRO A 149 -14.56 -4.55 17.97
N VAL A 150 -14.54 -3.52 17.13
CA VAL A 150 -14.52 -2.11 17.56
C VAL A 150 -15.87 -1.40 17.38
N ARG A 151 -16.97 -2.16 17.17
CA ARG A 151 -18.31 -1.60 16.96
C ARG A 151 -18.73 -0.61 18.05
N GLY A 152 -18.46 -0.93 19.31
CA GLY A 152 -18.84 -0.10 20.45
C GLY A 152 -18.18 1.29 20.50
N PHE A 153 -17.11 1.48 19.74
CA PHE A 153 -16.36 2.75 19.65
C PHE A 153 -16.55 3.45 18.30
N CYS A 154 -17.26 2.83 17.37
CA CYS A 154 -17.39 3.32 16.00
C CYS A 154 -18.55 4.31 15.87
N GLN A 155 -18.28 5.60 15.70
CA GLN A 155 -19.32 6.63 15.58
C GLN A 155 -20.22 6.38 14.36
N ALA A 156 -19.65 6.12 13.18
CA ALA A 156 -20.43 5.81 12.00
C ALA A 156 -21.27 4.54 12.15
N GLY A 157 -20.78 3.55 12.90
CA GLY A 157 -21.54 2.34 13.22
C GLY A 157 -22.72 2.61 14.15
N LEU A 158 -22.57 3.50 15.13
CA LEU A 158 -23.61 3.92 16.05
C LEU A 158 -24.70 4.78 15.36
N HIS A 159 -24.29 5.65 14.45
CA HIS A 159 -25.18 6.59 13.74
C HIS A 159 -25.70 6.06 12.40
N GLY A 160 -25.26 4.88 11.94
CA GLY A 160 -25.66 4.33 10.64
C GLY A 160 -25.13 5.11 9.43
N THR A 161 -24.00 5.79 9.56
CA THR A 161 -23.44 6.71 8.55
C THR A 161 -22.24 6.15 7.80
N MET A 162 -21.96 4.85 7.89
CA MET A 162 -20.75 4.20 7.34
C MET A 162 -20.50 4.51 5.86
N GLU A 163 -21.55 4.65 5.07
CA GLU A 163 -21.46 4.90 3.62
C GLU A 163 -20.94 6.30 3.28
N LYS A 164 -21.02 7.25 4.22
CA LYS A 164 -20.52 8.60 4.04
C LYS A 164 -18.99 8.67 4.12
N PHE A 165 -18.33 7.64 4.63
CA PHE A 165 -16.90 7.60 4.90
C PHE A 165 -16.19 6.42 4.21
N PRO A 166 -14.95 6.63 3.73
CA PRO A 166 -14.17 7.87 3.76
C PRO A 166 -14.59 8.87 2.68
N VAL A 167 -14.44 10.17 2.96
CA VAL A 167 -14.63 11.24 1.98
C VAL A 167 -13.42 11.31 1.06
N LYS A 168 -13.68 11.45 -0.24
CA LYS A 168 -12.65 11.63 -1.27
C LYS A 168 -13.06 12.75 -2.23
N ALA A 169 -12.13 13.62 -2.56
CA ALA A 169 -12.37 14.58 -3.64
C ALA A 169 -12.75 13.87 -4.95
N PRO A 170 -13.64 14.46 -5.74
CA PRO A 170 -13.99 13.91 -7.05
C PRO A 170 -12.73 13.79 -7.91
N LYS A 171 -12.60 12.67 -8.60
CA LYS A 171 -11.49 12.46 -9.54
C LYS A 171 -11.63 13.44 -10.71
N LYS A 172 -10.51 13.99 -11.15
CA LYS A 172 -10.50 14.74 -12.41
C LYS A 172 -11.03 13.86 -13.55
N PRO A 173 -11.79 14.41 -14.49
CA PRO A 173 -12.21 13.68 -15.69
C PRO A 173 -10.99 13.04 -16.37
N ARG A 174 -11.17 11.82 -16.87
CA ARG A 174 -10.11 11.18 -17.67
C ARG A 174 -10.00 11.93 -19.00
N VAL A 175 -8.77 12.25 -19.40
CA VAL A 175 -8.50 12.71 -20.75
C VAL A 175 -8.68 11.51 -21.67
N VAL A 176 -9.54 11.64 -22.67
CA VAL A 176 -9.71 10.64 -23.72
C VAL A 176 -8.74 11.00 -24.84
N GLU A 177 -7.81 10.12 -25.13
CA GLU A 177 -6.90 10.22 -26.27
C GLU A 177 -7.33 9.19 -27.33
N GLU A 178 -7.59 9.67 -28.53
CA GLU A 178 -7.77 8.78 -29.66
C GLU A 178 -6.40 8.46 -30.28
N ARG A 179 -6.08 7.21 -30.43
CA ARG A 179 -4.84 6.74 -31.03
C ARG A 179 -5.13 5.73 -32.11
N THR A 180 -4.51 5.89 -33.27
CA THR A 180 -4.51 4.89 -34.33
C THR A 180 -3.32 3.96 -34.10
N VAL A 181 -3.60 2.67 -33.95
CA VAL A 181 -2.57 1.65 -33.84
C VAL A 181 -2.49 0.91 -35.17
N LEU A 182 -1.32 0.94 -35.80
CA LEU A 182 -1.04 0.17 -37.00
C LEU A 182 -0.50 -1.19 -36.61
N VAL A 183 -1.18 -2.24 -37.03
CA VAL A 183 -0.71 -3.62 -36.90
C VAL A 183 -0.27 -4.09 -38.28
N ILE A 184 1.01 -4.30 -38.44
CA ILE A 184 1.60 -4.77 -39.70
C ILE A 184 1.96 -6.22 -39.51
N GLN A 185 1.44 -7.09 -40.38
CA GLN A 185 1.73 -8.52 -40.37
C GLN A 185 2.45 -8.93 -41.65
N ASP A 186 3.51 -9.68 -41.50
CA ASP A 186 4.24 -10.35 -42.60
C ASP A 186 4.51 -11.82 -42.20
N GLY A 187 3.74 -12.72 -42.70
CA GLY A 187 3.81 -14.14 -42.34
C GLY A 187 3.62 -14.38 -40.85
N SER A 188 4.66 -14.83 -40.15
CA SER A 188 4.65 -15.10 -38.71
C SER A 188 5.08 -13.88 -37.85
N CYS A 189 5.48 -12.79 -38.49
CA CYS A 189 5.94 -11.59 -37.79
C CYS A 189 4.80 -10.56 -37.70
N THR A 190 4.66 -9.95 -36.52
CA THR A 190 3.71 -8.85 -36.27
C THR A 190 4.45 -7.67 -35.64
N ALA A 191 4.32 -6.49 -36.24
CA ALA A 191 4.80 -5.23 -35.68
C ALA A 191 3.61 -4.34 -35.30
N ILE A 192 3.72 -3.67 -34.18
CA ILE A 192 2.72 -2.70 -33.68
C ILE A 192 3.42 -1.36 -33.51
N ARG A 193 2.82 -0.31 -34.07
CA ARG A 193 3.33 1.06 -33.96
C ARG A 193 2.25 2.02 -33.46
#